data_d19c3f5702b4883d7c19996ae51b6b29
#
_entry.id   d19c3f5702b4883d7c19996ae51b6b29
#
_cell.length_a   1.000
_cell.length_b   1.000
_cell.length_c   1.000
_cell.angle_alpha   90.00
_cell.angle_beta   90.00
_cell.angle_gamma   90.00
#
_symmetry.space_group_name_H-M   'P 1'
#
loop_
_entity.id
_entity.type
_entity.pdbx_description
1 polymer ?
#
loop_
_entity_poly.entity_id
_entity_poly.type
_entity_poly.pdbx_seq_one_letter_code
_entity_poly.pdbx_strand_id
1 'polypeptide(L)'
;MLFDLRALGYFVAAFEERSVTAAARRCFVAQPSISMAIKGLEEALGTVLFERSRSGLAPTPAGERLYPRACSLLAQSTAMVRDFRDSPRATLGLYLQDDVLVHTAAPLIALLDQHLPGATLRLTASMEEAQLGLVAESCKRASDVFVPLWREPYVMLVPESHPLRFRKGFAWDDLQGMPLIERPYCPQQQSFARLLAERGVVPDVRASAAREELLLHMVELGLGLAIVPASHAHHARRTVVRPLEAGPIAFERHLGLACAAHDGPTRAMLEPLAAGMRARLPQALAA
;
A
#
# COMPACT_ATOMS: atom_id res chain seq x y z
N MET A 1 2.84 9.78 40.61
CA MET A 1 2.83 9.23 39.22
C MET A 1 1.46 9.57 38.66
N LEU A 2 1.37 10.30 37.55
CA LEU A 2 0.07 10.82 37.08
C LEU A 2 -0.86 9.70 36.57
N PHE A 3 -0.35 8.71 35.85
CA PHE A 3 -1.05 7.51 35.36
C PHE A 3 -0.04 6.48 34.89
N ASP A 4 -0.46 5.22 34.65
CA ASP A 4 0.39 4.14 34.16
C ASP A 4 0.08 3.76 32.70
N LEU A 5 0.98 3.00 32.07
CA LEU A 5 0.80 2.53 30.69
C LEU A 5 -0.38 1.56 30.55
N ARG A 6 -0.75 0.88 31.62
CA ARG A 6 -1.91 -0.04 31.64
C ARG A 6 -3.19 0.75 31.50
N ALA A 7 -3.33 1.89 32.18
CA ALA A 7 -4.48 2.79 32.04
C ALA A 7 -4.61 3.33 30.62
N LEU A 8 -3.48 3.66 29.95
CA LEU A 8 -3.49 4.04 28.53
C LEU A 8 -3.93 2.87 27.64
N GLY A 9 -3.48 1.64 27.91
CA GLY A 9 -3.92 0.45 27.17
C GLY A 9 -5.41 0.20 27.29
N TYR A 10 -5.97 0.37 28.49
CA TYR A 10 -7.39 0.24 28.72
C TYR A 10 -8.21 1.36 28.05
N PHE A 11 -7.69 2.57 28.05
CA PHE A 11 -8.29 3.69 27.30
C PHE A 11 -8.33 3.39 25.80
N VAL A 12 -7.23 2.92 25.20
CA VAL A 12 -7.15 2.57 23.77
C VAL A 12 -8.17 1.47 23.44
N ALA A 13 -8.23 0.39 24.26
CA ALA A 13 -9.19 -0.67 24.05
C ALA A 13 -10.64 -0.16 24.12
N ALA A 14 -10.97 0.71 25.10
CA ALA A 14 -12.32 1.29 25.24
C ALA A 14 -12.66 2.23 24.08
N PHE A 15 -11.68 2.96 23.57
CA PHE A 15 -11.83 3.87 22.42
C PHE A 15 -12.17 3.09 21.14
N GLU A 16 -11.45 2.00 20.87
CA GLU A 16 -11.64 1.18 19.66
C GLU A 16 -12.94 0.36 19.72
N GLU A 17 -13.24 -0.25 20.88
CA GLU A 17 -14.43 -1.08 21.06
C GLU A 17 -15.72 -0.28 21.27
N ARG A 18 -15.65 1.03 21.53
CA ARG A 18 -16.81 1.88 21.88
C ARG A 18 -17.66 1.31 23.02
N SER A 19 -17.05 0.46 23.86
CA SER A 19 -17.72 -0.30 24.92
C SER A 19 -16.73 -0.71 26.00
N VAL A 20 -17.00 -0.31 27.25
CA VAL A 20 -16.18 -0.72 28.40
C VAL A 20 -16.21 -2.23 28.61
N THR A 21 -17.36 -2.86 28.37
CA THR A 21 -17.52 -4.32 28.51
C THR A 21 -16.73 -5.08 27.43
N ALA A 22 -16.75 -4.61 26.18
CA ALA A 22 -15.96 -5.22 25.11
C ALA A 22 -14.45 -5.01 25.35
N ALA A 23 -14.04 -3.83 25.77
CA ALA A 23 -12.66 -3.54 26.16
C ALA A 23 -12.17 -4.44 27.30
N ALA A 24 -13.02 -4.69 28.31
CA ALA A 24 -12.69 -5.59 29.42
C ALA A 24 -12.44 -7.03 28.94
N ARG A 25 -13.28 -7.53 28.05
CA ARG A 25 -13.08 -8.85 27.42
C ARG A 25 -11.78 -8.90 26.62
N ARG A 26 -11.52 -7.89 25.81
CA ARG A 26 -10.28 -7.78 25.00
C ARG A 26 -9.02 -7.73 25.86
N CYS A 27 -9.08 -7.03 27.00
CA CYS A 27 -7.95 -6.89 27.92
C CYS A 27 -7.87 -8.03 28.96
N PHE A 28 -8.80 -9.00 28.95
CA PHE A 28 -8.88 -10.12 29.92
C PHE A 28 -8.97 -9.64 31.37
N VAL A 29 -9.75 -8.59 31.64
CA VAL A 29 -9.95 -8.03 32.98
C VAL A 29 -11.44 -7.82 33.28
N ALA A 30 -11.77 -7.58 34.57
CA ALA A 30 -13.12 -7.23 34.95
C ALA A 30 -13.48 -5.81 34.50
N GLN A 31 -14.71 -5.57 34.08
CA GLN A 31 -15.20 -4.27 33.63
C GLN A 31 -14.96 -3.12 34.63
N PRO A 32 -15.09 -3.29 35.95
CA PRO A 32 -14.76 -2.25 36.93
C PRO A 32 -13.31 -1.77 36.84
N SER A 33 -12.36 -2.66 36.49
CA SER A 33 -10.94 -2.31 36.35
C SER A 33 -10.72 -1.32 35.20
N ILE A 34 -11.38 -1.52 34.04
CA ILE A 34 -11.34 -0.57 32.91
C ILE A 34 -11.94 0.78 33.34
N SER A 35 -13.14 0.74 33.96
CA SER A 35 -13.83 1.96 34.38
C SER A 35 -13.01 2.77 35.38
N MET A 36 -12.39 2.15 36.37
CA MET A 36 -11.53 2.82 37.34
C MET A 36 -10.26 3.38 36.70
N ALA A 37 -9.63 2.66 35.81
CA ALA A 37 -8.42 3.12 35.12
C ALA A 37 -8.70 4.33 34.21
N ILE A 38 -9.81 4.30 33.47
CA ILE A 38 -10.24 5.44 32.65
C ILE A 38 -10.53 6.67 33.54
N LYS A 39 -11.27 6.47 34.65
CA LYS A 39 -11.57 7.55 35.59
C LYS A 39 -10.29 8.15 36.18
N GLY A 40 -9.35 7.31 36.61
CA GLY A 40 -8.05 7.81 37.10
C GLY A 40 -7.25 8.57 36.04
N LEU A 41 -7.35 8.17 34.76
CA LEU A 41 -6.74 8.88 33.65
C LEU A 41 -7.41 10.25 33.40
N GLU A 42 -8.74 10.31 33.47
CA GLU A 42 -9.52 11.55 33.35
C GLU A 42 -9.19 12.53 34.49
N GLU A 43 -9.10 12.03 35.72
CA GLU A 43 -8.70 12.82 36.89
C GLU A 43 -7.27 13.38 36.73
N ALA A 44 -6.32 12.54 36.27
CA ALA A 44 -4.93 12.96 36.05
C ALA A 44 -4.78 14.00 34.94
N LEU A 45 -5.64 13.93 33.92
CA LEU A 45 -5.62 14.87 32.77
C LEU A 45 -6.54 16.08 32.97
N GLY A 46 -7.39 16.06 34.00
CA GLY A 46 -8.34 17.13 34.29
C GLY A 46 -9.43 17.27 33.23
N THR A 47 -9.75 16.22 32.48
CA THR A 47 -10.73 16.27 31.41
C THR A 47 -11.41 14.92 31.19
N VAL A 48 -12.68 14.94 30.79
CA VAL A 48 -13.46 13.73 30.45
C VAL A 48 -13.04 13.23 29.07
N LEU A 49 -12.77 11.94 28.94
CA LEU A 49 -12.32 11.30 27.71
C LEU A 49 -13.47 10.59 26.98
N PHE A 50 -14.51 10.20 27.70
CA PHE A 50 -15.68 9.53 27.16
C PHE A 50 -16.98 10.07 27.70
N GLU A 51 -18.01 10.07 26.88
CA GLU A 51 -19.39 10.35 27.25
C GLU A 51 -20.26 9.11 27.02
N ARG A 52 -21.27 8.93 27.88
CA ARG A 52 -22.27 7.88 27.69
C ARG A 52 -23.28 8.35 26.64
N SER A 53 -23.46 7.57 25.58
CA SER A 53 -24.47 7.80 24.57
C SER A 53 -25.48 6.66 24.52
N ARG A 54 -26.60 6.85 23.82
CA ARG A 54 -27.58 5.79 23.56
C ARG A 54 -27.01 4.63 22.76
N SER A 55 -25.93 4.85 22.02
CA SER A 55 -25.22 3.86 21.19
C SER A 55 -24.00 3.24 21.90
N GLY A 56 -23.73 3.56 23.17
CA GLY A 56 -22.59 3.07 23.93
C GLY A 56 -21.65 4.18 24.42
N LEU A 57 -20.35 3.92 24.37
CA LEU A 57 -19.30 4.82 24.82
C LEU A 57 -18.83 5.69 23.64
N ALA A 58 -19.00 7.00 23.74
CA ALA A 58 -18.54 7.96 22.73
C ALA A 58 -17.30 8.73 23.22
N PRO A 59 -16.19 8.79 22.46
CA PRO A 59 -15.06 9.62 22.83
C PRO A 59 -15.43 11.10 22.75
N THR A 60 -14.89 11.88 23.68
CA THR A 60 -14.90 13.35 23.61
C THR A 60 -13.80 13.84 22.67
N PRO A 61 -13.80 15.14 22.28
CA PRO A 61 -12.66 15.74 21.56
C PRO A 61 -11.31 15.60 22.30
N ALA A 62 -11.33 15.50 23.63
CA ALA A 62 -10.14 15.22 24.42
C ALA A 62 -9.69 13.76 24.25
N GLY A 63 -10.64 12.81 24.24
CA GLY A 63 -10.37 11.40 23.95
C GLY A 63 -9.79 11.21 22.55
N GLU A 64 -10.34 11.87 21.54
CA GLU A 64 -9.81 11.80 20.17
C GLU A 64 -8.38 12.35 20.05
N ARG A 65 -8.04 13.42 20.77
CA ARG A 65 -6.68 13.95 20.82
C ARG A 65 -5.71 13.05 21.59
N LEU A 66 -6.19 12.35 22.63
CA LEU A 66 -5.37 11.46 23.43
C LEU A 66 -5.04 10.14 22.68
N TYR A 67 -6.00 9.61 21.91
CA TYR A 67 -5.87 8.31 21.27
C TYR A 67 -4.56 8.10 20.49
N PRO A 68 -4.19 8.94 19.50
CA PRO A 68 -2.95 8.75 18.76
C PRO A 68 -1.71 8.86 19.65
N ARG A 69 -1.75 9.70 20.69
CA ARG A 69 -0.63 9.83 21.65
C ARG A 69 -0.49 8.59 22.54
N ALA A 70 -1.62 8.04 23.01
CA ALA A 70 -1.65 6.82 23.80
C ALA A 70 -1.09 5.64 22.98
N CYS A 71 -1.52 5.48 21.73
CA CYS A 71 -0.99 4.46 20.83
C CYS A 71 0.53 4.60 20.63
N SER A 72 1.02 5.83 20.42
CA SER A 72 2.46 6.10 20.27
C SER A 72 3.26 5.74 21.52
N LEU A 73 2.79 6.10 22.70
CA LEU A 73 3.47 5.78 23.98
C LEU A 73 3.49 4.28 24.27
N LEU A 74 2.40 3.58 23.99
CA LEU A 74 2.35 2.12 24.14
C LEU A 74 3.28 1.41 23.18
N ALA A 75 3.36 1.88 21.92
CA ALA A 75 4.30 1.36 20.93
C ALA A 75 5.76 1.60 21.37
N GLN A 76 6.08 2.80 21.84
CA GLN A 76 7.43 3.13 22.37
C GLN A 76 7.80 2.28 23.58
N SER A 77 6.86 2.07 24.52
CA SER A 77 7.08 1.19 25.68
C SER A 77 7.35 -0.25 25.25
N THR A 78 6.60 -0.74 24.27
CA THR A 78 6.80 -2.09 23.72
C THR A 78 8.16 -2.20 23.02
N ALA A 79 8.55 -1.18 22.25
CA ALA A 79 9.86 -1.12 21.60
C ALA A 79 10.99 -1.10 22.61
N MET A 80 10.88 -0.31 23.69
CA MET A 80 11.87 -0.28 24.77
C MET A 80 12.08 -1.66 25.40
N VAL A 81 11.01 -2.35 25.80
CA VAL A 81 11.10 -3.72 26.37
C VAL A 81 11.81 -4.68 25.41
N ARG A 82 11.58 -4.49 24.10
CA ARG A 82 12.19 -5.32 23.06
C ARG A 82 13.66 -5.01 22.87
N ASP A 83 14.07 -3.74 22.97
CA ASP A 83 15.48 -3.30 22.85
C ASP A 83 16.35 -3.88 23.99
N PHE A 84 15.76 -4.17 25.17
CA PHE A 84 16.44 -4.80 26.29
C PHE A 84 16.38 -6.35 26.30
N ARG A 85 15.53 -6.94 25.47
CA ARG A 85 15.55 -8.38 25.22
C ARG A 85 16.51 -8.60 24.06
N ASP A 86 17.71 -9.11 24.29
CA ASP A 86 18.82 -9.38 23.37
C ASP A 86 18.43 -10.30 22.16
N SER A 87 17.33 -10.02 21.51
CA SER A 87 17.00 -10.66 20.23
C SER A 87 17.42 -9.71 19.12
N PRO A 88 18.27 -10.14 18.18
CA PRO A 88 18.60 -9.34 17.01
C PRO A 88 17.28 -8.92 16.34
N ARG A 89 17.13 -7.62 16.05
CA ARG A 89 15.96 -7.11 15.34
C ARG A 89 15.75 -7.95 14.10
N ALA A 90 14.58 -8.58 13.99
CA ALA A 90 14.26 -9.30 12.78
C ALA A 90 14.33 -8.31 11.60
N THR A 91 15.08 -8.67 10.57
CA THR A 91 15.13 -7.87 9.34
C THR A 91 14.25 -8.55 8.30
N LEU A 92 13.30 -7.82 7.74
CA LEU A 92 12.51 -8.27 6.61
C LEU A 92 12.98 -7.55 5.34
N GLY A 93 13.49 -8.29 4.38
CA GLY A 93 13.75 -7.81 3.03
C GLY A 93 12.45 -7.72 2.24
N LEU A 94 12.12 -6.53 1.77
CA LEU A 94 10.97 -6.26 0.91
C LEU A 94 11.45 -5.84 -0.47
N TYR A 95 11.02 -6.55 -1.49
CA TYR A 95 11.20 -6.17 -2.88
C TYR A 95 9.92 -5.51 -3.43
N LEU A 96 10.07 -4.36 -4.02
CA LEU A 96 9.04 -3.70 -4.81
C LEU A 96 9.47 -3.75 -6.26
N GLN A 97 8.64 -4.35 -7.12
CA GLN A 97 8.94 -4.40 -8.55
C GLN A 97 9.07 -2.99 -9.13
N ASP A 98 9.98 -2.79 -10.07
CA ASP A 98 10.39 -1.47 -10.57
C ASP A 98 9.25 -0.66 -11.21
N ASP A 99 8.17 -1.32 -11.63
CA ASP A 99 6.96 -0.69 -12.15
C ASP A 99 5.85 -0.50 -11.09
N VAL A 100 6.17 -0.65 -9.80
CA VAL A 100 5.26 -0.39 -8.68
C VAL A 100 5.56 0.97 -8.08
N LEU A 101 4.59 1.87 -8.10
CA LEU A 101 4.71 3.18 -7.46
C LEU A 101 4.82 3.04 -5.94
N VAL A 102 5.65 3.88 -5.31
CA VAL A 102 5.82 3.92 -3.85
C VAL A 102 4.48 4.14 -3.13
N HIS A 103 3.59 4.95 -3.68
CA HIS A 103 2.25 5.17 -3.12
C HIS A 103 1.42 3.89 -3.05
N THR A 104 1.58 3.00 -4.02
CA THR A 104 0.92 1.69 -4.05
C THR A 104 1.46 0.76 -2.96
N ALA A 105 2.74 0.89 -2.63
CA ALA A 105 3.41 0.09 -1.60
C ALA A 105 3.20 0.64 -0.18
N ALA A 106 2.86 1.92 0.00
CA ALA A 106 2.73 2.55 1.31
C ALA A 106 1.77 1.83 2.28
N PRO A 107 0.59 1.34 1.86
CA PRO A 107 -0.29 0.54 2.73
C PRO A 107 0.36 -0.77 3.19
N LEU A 108 1.16 -1.43 2.34
CA LEU A 108 1.88 -2.65 2.70
C LEU A 108 2.93 -2.36 3.77
N ILE A 109 3.70 -1.28 3.62
CA ILE A 109 4.71 -0.86 4.60
C ILE A 109 4.06 -0.60 5.97
N ALA A 110 2.92 0.09 6.00
CA ALA A 110 2.17 0.34 7.22
C ALA A 110 1.62 -0.94 7.86
N LEU A 111 1.18 -1.91 7.07
CA LEU A 111 0.74 -3.21 7.55
C LEU A 111 1.90 -4.03 8.11
N LEU A 112 3.06 -4.00 7.45
CA LEU A 112 4.26 -4.69 7.92
C LEU A 112 4.72 -4.15 9.28
N ASP A 113 4.70 -2.84 9.49
CA ASP A 113 5.01 -2.24 10.80
C ASP A 113 4.04 -2.70 11.90
N GLN A 114 2.76 -2.88 11.56
CA GLN A 114 1.76 -3.41 12.49
C GLN A 114 1.95 -4.90 12.81
N HIS A 115 2.31 -5.73 11.83
CA HIS A 115 2.47 -7.17 11.98
C HIS A 115 3.82 -7.57 12.56
N LEU A 116 4.85 -6.77 12.31
CA LEU A 116 6.23 -6.97 12.74
C LEU A 116 6.75 -5.74 13.49
N PRO A 117 6.11 -5.36 14.61
CA PRO A 117 6.46 -4.14 15.29
C PRO A 117 7.92 -4.20 15.76
N GLY A 118 8.73 -3.20 15.36
CA GLY A 118 10.15 -3.07 15.68
C GLY A 118 11.08 -3.93 14.80
N ALA A 119 10.59 -4.62 13.78
CA ALA A 119 11.46 -5.21 12.76
C ALA A 119 12.11 -4.12 11.92
N THR A 120 13.31 -4.39 11.42
CA THR A 120 13.95 -3.54 10.41
C THR A 120 13.43 -3.95 9.04
N LEU A 121 12.71 -3.04 8.36
CA LEU A 121 12.33 -3.24 6.97
C LEU A 121 13.45 -2.76 6.06
N ARG A 122 13.96 -3.64 5.21
CA ARG A 122 15.00 -3.34 4.22
C ARG A 122 14.42 -3.50 2.82
N LEU A 123 14.37 -2.42 2.05
CA LEU A 123 14.07 -2.51 0.62
C LEU A 123 15.27 -3.15 -0.09
N THR A 124 15.01 -4.17 -0.90
CA THR A 124 16.04 -4.91 -1.65
C THR A 124 16.01 -4.53 -3.13
N ALA A 125 17.13 -4.73 -3.81
CA ALA A 125 17.24 -4.46 -5.23
C ALA A 125 16.64 -5.58 -6.10
N SER A 126 16.46 -6.77 -5.54
CA SER A 126 15.90 -7.91 -6.26
C SER A 126 15.05 -8.80 -5.37
N MET A 127 14.23 -9.65 -5.99
CA MET A 127 13.40 -10.63 -5.29
C MET A 127 14.24 -11.75 -4.66
N GLU A 128 15.46 -12.00 -5.15
CA GLU A 128 16.39 -12.99 -4.60
C GLU A 128 16.87 -12.61 -3.20
N GLU A 129 17.01 -11.32 -2.95
CA GLU A 129 17.45 -10.79 -1.65
C GLU A 129 16.28 -10.57 -0.68
N ALA A 130 15.05 -10.69 -1.15
CA ALA A 130 13.85 -10.39 -0.37
C ALA A 130 13.21 -11.66 0.21
N GLN A 131 12.60 -11.52 1.38
CA GLN A 131 11.65 -12.48 1.94
C GLN A 131 10.24 -12.27 1.39
N LEU A 132 9.84 -11.02 1.15
CA LEU A 132 8.53 -10.63 0.65
C LEU A 132 8.67 -9.73 -0.58
N GLY A 133 7.88 -9.97 -1.61
CA GLY A 133 7.81 -9.13 -2.80
C GLY A 133 6.39 -8.63 -3.07
N LEU A 134 6.28 -7.39 -3.53
CA LEU A 134 5.09 -6.86 -4.20
C LEU A 134 5.41 -6.84 -5.70
N VAL A 135 4.88 -7.84 -6.43
CA VAL A 135 5.31 -8.13 -7.80
C VAL A 135 4.11 -8.50 -8.69
N ALA A 136 4.28 -8.35 -9.99
CA ALA A 136 3.36 -8.95 -10.95
C ALA A 136 3.48 -10.48 -10.94
N GLU A 137 2.36 -11.18 -11.16
CA GLU A 137 2.32 -12.65 -11.18
C GLU A 137 3.32 -13.25 -12.17
N SER A 138 3.49 -12.60 -13.33
CA SER A 138 4.47 -12.99 -14.36
C SER A 138 5.93 -12.86 -13.93
N CYS A 139 6.21 -12.10 -12.86
CA CYS A 139 7.57 -11.81 -12.37
C CYS A 139 7.92 -12.56 -11.09
N LYS A 140 6.98 -13.31 -10.49
CA LYS A 140 7.28 -14.15 -9.34
C LYS A 140 8.24 -15.30 -9.74
N ARG A 141 9.06 -15.75 -8.81
CA ARG A 141 9.86 -16.96 -9.03
C ARG A 141 8.97 -18.20 -9.11
N ALA A 142 9.40 -19.20 -9.82
CA ALA A 142 8.64 -20.46 -9.94
C ALA A 142 8.38 -21.15 -8.59
N SER A 143 9.29 -20.96 -7.62
CA SER A 143 9.21 -21.52 -6.26
C SER A 143 8.39 -20.65 -5.29
N ASP A 144 7.88 -19.50 -5.70
CA ASP A 144 7.17 -18.59 -4.81
C ASP A 144 5.71 -18.97 -4.66
N VAL A 145 5.20 -18.82 -3.43
CA VAL A 145 3.77 -18.71 -3.18
C VAL A 145 3.36 -17.28 -3.55
N PHE A 146 2.26 -17.14 -4.25
CA PHE A 146 1.72 -15.87 -4.71
C PHE A 146 0.28 -15.69 -4.22
N VAL A 147 0.00 -14.55 -3.63
CA VAL A 147 -1.34 -14.15 -3.22
C VAL A 147 -1.75 -12.92 -4.02
N PRO A 148 -2.74 -13.02 -4.92
CA PRO A 148 -3.16 -11.92 -5.78
C PRO A 148 -3.81 -10.80 -4.95
N LEU A 149 -3.50 -9.55 -5.30
CA LEU A 149 -4.11 -8.37 -4.70
C LEU A 149 -5.18 -7.77 -5.61
N TRP A 150 -4.82 -7.41 -6.85
CA TRP A 150 -5.75 -6.88 -7.85
C TRP A 150 -5.25 -7.15 -9.27
N ARG A 151 -6.17 -6.95 -10.20
CA ARG A 151 -5.93 -6.97 -11.64
C ARG A 151 -6.25 -5.60 -12.21
N GLU A 152 -5.45 -5.15 -13.16
CA GLU A 152 -5.67 -3.87 -13.82
C GLU A 152 -5.20 -3.88 -15.28
N PRO A 153 -5.90 -3.17 -16.19
CA PRO A 153 -5.47 -3.01 -17.56
C PRO A 153 -4.34 -1.99 -17.66
N TYR A 154 -3.63 -2.01 -18.79
CA TYR A 154 -2.80 -0.90 -19.20
C TYR A 154 -3.63 0.14 -19.95
N VAL A 155 -3.29 1.40 -19.75
CA VAL A 155 -3.97 2.56 -20.33
C VAL A 155 -2.95 3.53 -20.95
N MET A 156 -3.41 4.36 -21.87
CA MET A 156 -2.60 5.45 -22.41
C MET A 156 -2.68 6.66 -21.49
N LEU A 157 -1.53 7.16 -21.06
CA LEU A 157 -1.38 8.42 -20.33
C LEU A 157 -0.98 9.50 -21.31
N VAL A 158 -1.78 10.56 -21.43
CA VAL A 158 -1.64 11.63 -22.40
C VAL A 158 -1.47 12.96 -21.66
N PRO A 159 -0.45 13.79 -21.98
CA PRO A 159 -0.35 15.12 -21.41
C PRO A 159 -1.58 15.98 -21.71
N GLU A 160 -2.04 16.80 -20.77
CA GLU A 160 -3.14 17.74 -21.01
C GLU A 160 -2.83 18.77 -22.11
N SER A 161 -1.56 19.07 -22.33
CA SER A 161 -1.10 19.96 -23.41
C SER A 161 -1.17 19.32 -24.80
N HIS A 162 -1.29 17.97 -24.88
CA HIS A 162 -1.23 17.25 -26.14
C HIS A 162 -2.59 17.26 -26.87
N PRO A 163 -2.66 17.46 -28.19
CA PRO A 163 -3.93 17.47 -28.95
C PRO A 163 -4.74 16.17 -28.80
N LEU A 164 -4.08 15.04 -28.62
CA LEU A 164 -4.72 13.73 -28.44
C LEU A 164 -5.51 13.59 -27.14
N ARG A 165 -5.44 14.55 -26.22
CA ARG A 165 -6.25 14.57 -24.98
C ARG A 165 -7.76 14.47 -25.25
N PHE A 166 -8.21 14.91 -26.43
CA PHE A 166 -9.64 14.88 -26.81
C PHE A 166 -10.08 13.55 -27.43
N ARG A 167 -9.16 12.63 -27.74
CA ARG A 167 -9.53 11.29 -28.19
C ARG A 167 -10.23 10.51 -27.08
N LYS A 168 -11.19 9.66 -27.46
CA LYS A 168 -11.91 8.81 -26.51
C LYS A 168 -11.12 7.54 -26.15
N GLY A 169 -10.21 7.10 -27.01
CA GLY A 169 -9.37 5.92 -26.85
C GLY A 169 -8.31 5.86 -27.93
N PHE A 170 -7.42 4.86 -27.84
CA PHE A 170 -6.34 4.63 -28.77
C PHE A 170 -6.39 3.20 -29.32
N ALA A 171 -6.33 3.08 -30.65
CA ALA A 171 -5.93 1.86 -31.32
C ALA A 171 -4.39 1.78 -31.32
N TRP A 172 -3.86 0.57 -31.45
CA TRP A 172 -2.40 0.36 -31.50
C TRP A 172 -1.77 1.06 -32.70
N ASP A 173 -2.48 1.07 -33.84
CA ASP A 173 -2.02 1.73 -35.09
C ASP A 173 -1.95 3.26 -34.96
N ASP A 174 -2.69 3.84 -34.03
CA ASP A 174 -2.61 5.27 -33.73
C ASP A 174 -1.26 5.70 -33.16
N LEU A 175 -0.44 4.76 -32.70
CA LEU A 175 0.88 5.05 -32.14
C LEU A 175 1.95 5.29 -33.20
N GLN A 176 1.64 5.12 -34.50
CA GLN A 176 2.59 5.38 -35.58
C GLN A 176 3.10 6.82 -35.52
N GLY A 177 4.41 6.98 -35.32
CA GLY A 177 5.09 8.28 -35.22
C GLY A 177 4.72 9.13 -34.02
N MET A 178 3.95 8.56 -33.03
CA MET A 178 3.61 9.30 -31.82
C MET A 178 4.79 9.39 -30.87
N PRO A 179 4.96 10.53 -30.17
CA PRO A 179 6.01 10.70 -29.16
C PRO A 179 5.72 9.77 -27.97
N LEU A 180 6.50 8.72 -27.81
CA LEU A 180 6.35 7.72 -26.74
C LEU A 180 7.54 7.79 -25.79
N ILE A 181 7.25 7.54 -24.48
CA ILE A 181 8.25 7.34 -23.45
C ILE A 181 8.33 5.86 -23.14
N GLU A 182 9.51 5.28 -23.31
CA GLU A 182 9.74 3.85 -23.05
C GLU A 182 9.91 3.55 -21.56
N ARG A 183 9.53 2.32 -21.20
CA ARG A 183 9.60 1.75 -19.84
C ARG A 183 10.38 0.44 -19.86
N PRO A 184 11.73 0.45 -19.99
CA PRO A 184 12.53 -0.79 -20.15
C PRO A 184 12.37 -1.77 -18.98
N TYR A 185 12.04 -1.27 -17.78
CA TYR A 185 11.79 -2.04 -16.56
C TYR A 185 10.39 -2.68 -16.53
N CYS A 186 9.49 -2.31 -17.43
CA CYS A 186 8.13 -2.87 -17.46
C CYS A 186 8.17 -4.32 -17.93
N PRO A 187 7.57 -5.28 -17.19
CA PRO A 187 7.53 -6.68 -17.60
C PRO A 187 6.88 -6.92 -18.96
N GLN A 188 5.96 -6.03 -19.35
CA GLN A 188 5.24 -6.12 -20.62
C GLN A 188 5.93 -5.37 -21.79
N GLN A 189 7.08 -4.74 -21.55
CA GLN A 189 7.77 -3.94 -22.59
C GLN A 189 8.03 -4.74 -23.86
N GLN A 190 8.51 -5.99 -23.74
CA GLN A 190 8.77 -6.84 -24.90
C GLN A 190 7.48 -7.25 -25.62
N SER A 191 6.39 -7.48 -24.88
CA SER A 191 5.08 -7.80 -25.45
C SER A 191 4.50 -6.60 -26.22
N PHE A 192 4.63 -5.39 -25.70
CA PHE A 192 4.26 -4.15 -26.38
C PHE A 192 5.09 -3.95 -27.66
N ALA A 193 6.41 -4.08 -27.56
CA ALA A 193 7.31 -3.92 -28.70
C ALA A 193 6.99 -4.95 -29.80
N ARG A 194 6.74 -6.21 -29.45
CA ARG A 194 6.34 -7.25 -30.40
C ARG A 194 5.03 -6.92 -31.10
N LEU A 195 4.00 -6.53 -30.34
CA LEU A 195 2.69 -6.17 -30.89
C LEU A 195 2.80 -5.02 -31.91
N LEU A 196 3.56 -3.98 -31.57
CA LEU A 196 3.78 -2.86 -32.48
C LEU A 196 4.54 -3.29 -33.75
N ALA A 197 5.57 -4.12 -33.60
CA ALA A 197 6.33 -4.65 -34.73
C ALA A 197 5.48 -5.54 -35.66
N GLU A 198 4.63 -6.41 -35.12
CA GLU A 198 3.69 -7.25 -35.89
C GLU A 198 2.69 -6.42 -36.70
N ARG A 199 2.36 -5.22 -36.22
CA ARG A 199 1.46 -4.25 -36.90
C ARG A 199 2.20 -3.28 -37.81
N GLY A 200 3.53 -3.32 -37.84
CA GLY A 200 4.35 -2.35 -38.59
C GLY A 200 4.31 -0.93 -38.02
N VAL A 201 3.94 -0.79 -36.74
CA VAL A 201 3.82 0.51 -36.06
C VAL A 201 5.15 0.88 -35.41
N VAL A 202 5.67 2.05 -35.74
CA VAL A 202 6.92 2.58 -35.20
C VAL A 202 6.63 3.91 -34.49
N PRO A 203 6.58 3.92 -33.16
CA PRO A 203 6.47 5.17 -32.38
C PRO A 203 7.74 6.01 -32.50
N ASP A 204 7.62 7.31 -32.26
CA ASP A 204 8.76 8.22 -32.09
C ASP A 204 9.20 8.18 -30.60
N VAL A 205 10.19 7.36 -30.28
CA VAL A 205 10.67 7.24 -28.89
C VAL A 205 11.44 8.50 -28.50
N ARG A 206 10.84 9.35 -27.66
CA ARG A 206 11.41 10.62 -27.21
C ARG A 206 12.22 10.52 -25.94
N ALA A 207 11.93 9.56 -25.09
CA ALA A 207 12.62 9.35 -23.84
C ALA A 207 12.50 7.89 -23.38
N SER A 208 13.39 7.49 -22.47
CA SER A 208 13.33 6.22 -21.78
C SER A 208 13.43 6.50 -20.29
N ALA A 209 12.46 6.05 -19.50
CA ALA A 209 12.45 6.25 -18.07
C ALA A 209 13.13 5.08 -17.35
N ALA A 210 13.87 5.38 -16.29
CA ALA A 210 14.50 4.36 -15.45
C ALA A 210 13.61 3.93 -14.27
N ARG A 211 12.55 4.69 -13.95
CA ARG A 211 11.61 4.45 -12.85
C ARG A 211 10.24 5.02 -13.16
N GLU A 212 9.22 4.45 -12.56
CA GLU A 212 7.83 4.80 -12.81
C GLU A 212 7.49 6.24 -12.41
N GLU A 213 7.97 6.73 -11.27
CA GLU A 213 7.72 8.10 -10.83
C GLU A 213 8.30 9.13 -11.82
N LEU A 214 9.48 8.84 -12.36
CA LEU A 214 10.12 9.72 -13.37
C LEU A 214 9.34 9.72 -14.68
N LEU A 215 8.83 8.57 -15.10
CA LEU A 215 7.95 8.44 -16.27
C LEU A 215 6.74 9.37 -16.15
N LEU A 216 6.02 9.33 -15.03
CA LEU A 216 4.83 10.15 -14.83
C LEU A 216 5.16 11.64 -14.97
N HIS A 217 6.26 12.09 -14.38
CA HIS A 217 6.71 13.48 -14.53
C HIS A 217 7.12 13.84 -15.97
N MET A 218 7.76 12.93 -16.71
CA MET A 218 8.07 13.15 -18.12
C MET A 218 6.81 13.34 -18.97
N VAL A 219 5.75 12.57 -18.70
CA VAL A 219 4.45 12.76 -19.37
C VAL A 219 3.83 14.10 -18.97
N GLU A 220 3.84 14.46 -17.69
CA GLU A 220 3.33 15.75 -17.20
C GLU A 220 4.01 16.96 -17.83
N LEU A 221 5.31 16.84 -18.13
CA LEU A 221 6.11 17.86 -18.81
C LEU A 221 5.85 17.88 -20.33
N GLY A 222 5.08 16.95 -20.88
CA GLY A 222 4.73 16.91 -22.30
C GLY A 222 5.80 16.30 -23.20
N LEU A 223 6.76 15.53 -22.66
CA LEU A 223 7.82 14.88 -23.45
C LEU A 223 7.27 13.79 -24.38
N GLY A 224 6.16 13.17 -24.02
CA GLY A 224 5.52 12.13 -24.81
C GLY A 224 4.34 11.49 -24.08
N LEU A 225 3.76 10.49 -24.73
CA LEU A 225 2.73 9.62 -24.17
C LEU A 225 3.38 8.41 -23.50
N ALA A 226 2.65 7.75 -22.60
CA ALA A 226 3.12 6.50 -22.00
C ALA A 226 1.99 5.49 -21.84
N ILE A 227 2.33 4.19 -21.97
CA ILE A 227 1.43 3.07 -21.65
C ILE A 227 1.73 2.67 -20.23
N VAL A 228 0.77 2.84 -19.30
CA VAL A 228 0.95 2.60 -17.87
C VAL A 228 -0.19 1.75 -17.29
N PRO A 229 0.02 1.03 -16.18
CA PRO A 229 -1.09 0.42 -15.45
C PRO A 229 -2.13 1.46 -15.02
N ALA A 230 -3.40 1.08 -15.01
CA ALA A 230 -4.50 2.02 -14.74
C ALA A 230 -4.40 2.71 -13.37
N SER A 231 -3.86 2.04 -12.35
CA SER A 231 -3.63 2.62 -11.02
C SER A 231 -2.70 3.82 -11.02
N HIS A 232 -1.74 3.86 -11.95
CA HIS A 232 -0.75 4.96 -12.05
C HIS A 232 -1.38 6.27 -12.49
N ALA A 233 -2.46 6.19 -13.23
CA ALA A 233 -3.19 7.36 -13.70
C ALA A 233 -3.71 8.27 -12.58
N HIS A 234 -4.00 7.71 -11.41
CA HIS A 234 -4.44 8.46 -10.24
C HIS A 234 -3.33 9.30 -9.59
N HIS A 235 -2.08 9.01 -9.92
CA HIS A 235 -0.89 9.69 -9.38
C HIS A 235 -0.28 10.69 -10.35
N ALA A 236 -0.67 10.63 -11.63
CA ALA A 236 -0.22 11.57 -12.65
C ALA A 236 -1.09 12.84 -12.64
N ARG A 237 -0.44 14.00 -12.52
CA ARG A 237 -1.10 15.30 -12.59
C ARG A 237 -1.02 15.84 -14.01
N ARG A 238 -1.93 16.74 -14.38
CA ARG A 238 -1.94 17.41 -15.69
C ARG A 238 -1.89 16.42 -16.88
N THR A 239 -2.52 15.26 -16.70
CA THR A 239 -2.59 14.20 -17.69
C THR A 239 -4.04 13.72 -17.85
N VAL A 240 -4.31 13.10 -18.97
CA VAL A 240 -5.61 12.49 -19.30
C VAL A 240 -5.38 11.01 -19.58
N VAL A 241 -6.22 10.19 -18.97
CA VAL A 241 -6.21 8.73 -19.16
C VAL A 241 -7.11 8.38 -20.34
N ARG A 242 -6.63 7.52 -21.21
CA ARG A 242 -7.41 6.98 -22.31
C ARG A 242 -7.27 5.48 -22.39
N PRO A 243 -8.35 4.76 -22.65
CA PRO A 243 -8.27 3.31 -22.84
C PRO A 243 -7.45 3.01 -24.11
N LEU A 244 -6.72 1.89 -24.05
CA LEU A 244 -6.15 1.24 -25.21
C LEU A 244 -7.17 0.23 -25.74
N GLU A 245 -7.23 0.10 -27.05
CA GLU A 245 -8.02 -0.95 -27.70
C GLU A 245 -7.56 -2.33 -27.18
N ALA A 246 -8.53 -3.21 -26.94
CA ALA A 246 -8.24 -4.59 -26.62
C ALA A 246 -7.48 -5.23 -27.78
N GLY A 247 -6.22 -5.59 -27.56
CA GLY A 247 -5.42 -6.35 -28.52
C GLY A 247 -5.83 -7.83 -28.54
N PRO A 248 -5.23 -8.63 -29.39
CA PRO A 248 -5.40 -10.09 -29.39
C PRO A 248 -4.94 -10.74 -28.08
N ILE A 249 -4.19 -10.02 -27.28
CA ILE A 249 -3.77 -10.36 -25.92
C ILE A 249 -4.27 -9.24 -24.99
N ALA A 250 -5.03 -9.61 -23.97
CA ALA A 250 -5.41 -8.65 -22.93
C ALA A 250 -4.14 -8.23 -22.18
N PHE A 251 -3.70 -6.98 -22.38
CA PHE A 251 -2.60 -6.43 -21.58
C PHE A 251 -3.15 -6.04 -20.22
N GLU A 252 -3.00 -6.96 -19.28
CA GLU A 252 -3.37 -6.77 -17.90
C GLU A 252 -2.18 -7.06 -16.98
N ARG A 253 -2.13 -6.36 -15.86
CA ARG A 253 -1.20 -6.64 -14.78
C ARG A 253 -1.95 -7.28 -13.62
N HIS A 254 -1.48 -8.44 -13.17
CA HIS A 254 -1.94 -9.08 -11.94
C HIS A 254 -0.89 -8.83 -10.88
N LEU A 255 -1.14 -7.93 -9.95
CA LEU A 255 -0.22 -7.59 -8.87
C LEU A 255 -0.58 -8.38 -7.61
N GLY A 256 0.43 -8.84 -6.89
CA GLY A 256 0.24 -9.62 -5.67
C GLY A 256 1.47 -9.65 -4.77
N LEU A 257 1.30 -10.30 -3.63
CA LEU A 257 2.37 -10.58 -2.69
C LEU A 257 2.99 -11.94 -3.00
N ALA A 258 4.30 -12.02 -3.00
CA ALA A 258 5.04 -13.25 -3.24
C ALA A 258 6.10 -13.47 -2.16
N CYS A 259 6.30 -14.72 -1.75
CA CYS A 259 7.42 -15.13 -0.91
C CYS A 259 7.84 -16.56 -1.25
N ALA A 260 9.05 -16.94 -0.86
CA ALA A 260 9.52 -18.32 -1.04
C ALA A 260 8.63 -19.32 -0.29
N ALA A 261 8.26 -20.42 -0.93
CA ALA A 261 7.36 -21.43 -0.35
C ALA A 261 7.90 -22.06 0.94
N HIS A 262 9.23 -22.10 1.11
CA HIS A 262 9.90 -22.64 2.29
C HIS A 262 10.02 -21.64 3.46
N ASP A 263 9.75 -20.35 3.25
CA ASP A 263 9.73 -19.33 4.30
C ASP A 263 8.39 -19.35 5.04
N GLY A 264 8.27 -20.25 6.01
CA GLY A 264 7.06 -20.44 6.79
C GLY A 264 6.54 -19.18 7.48
N PRO A 265 7.40 -18.42 8.18
CA PRO A 265 6.98 -17.18 8.85
C PRO A 265 6.42 -16.13 7.88
N THR A 266 7.12 -15.83 6.80
CA THR A 266 6.65 -14.85 5.80
C THR A 266 5.40 -15.34 5.08
N ARG A 267 5.34 -16.63 4.73
CA ARG A 267 4.16 -17.26 4.12
C ARG A 267 2.91 -17.13 4.96
N ALA A 268 3.02 -17.30 6.29
CA ALA A 268 1.87 -17.16 7.20
C ALA A 268 1.29 -15.74 7.24
N MET A 269 2.08 -14.73 6.88
CA MET A 269 1.66 -13.33 6.84
C MET A 269 1.01 -12.93 5.51
N LEU A 270 1.19 -13.70 4.42
CA LEU A 270 0.74 -13.30 3.09
C LEU A 270 -0.74 -12.98 3.03
N GLU A 271 -1.62 -13.89 3.49
CA GLU A 271 -3.07 -13.68 3.44
C GLU A 271 -3.55 -12.54 4.35
N PRO A 272 -3.11 -12.42 5.61
CA PRO A 272 -3.42 -11.25 6.44
C PRO A 272 -2.99 -9.92 5.80
N LEU A 273 -1.78 -9.86 5.24
CA LEU A 273 -1.28 -8.67 4.56
C LEU A 273 -2.10 -8.37 3.28
N ALA A 274 -2.40 -9.40 2.49
CA ALA A 274 -3.20 -9.25 1.28
C ALA A 274 -4.62 -8.78 1.59
N ALA A 275 -5.28 -9.33 2.62
CA ALA A 275 -6.58 -8.89 3.08
C ALA A 275 -6.55 -7.42 3.54
N GLY A 276 -5.54 -7.04 4.32
CA GLY A 276 -5.33 -5.67 4.76
C GLY A 276 -5.04 -4.70 3.61
N MET A 277 -4.31 -5.14 2.58
CA MET A 277 -4.06 -4.38 1.36
C MET A 277 -5.37 -4.17 0.56
N ARG A 278 -6.11 -5.25 0.27
CA ARG A 278 -7.38 -5.18 -0.48
C ARG A 278 -8.39 -4.24 0.19
N ALA A 279 -8.45 -4.23 1.52
CA ALA A 279 -9.34 -3.33 2.28
C ALA A 279 -8.96 -1.84 2.17
N ARG A 280 -7.73 -1.52 1.75
CA ARG A 280 -7.21 -0.15 1.60
C ARG A 280 -7.07 0.30 0.15
N LEU A 281 -7.34 -0.59 -0.80
CA LEU A 281 -7.31 -0.24 -2.22
C LEU A 281 -8.47 0.70 -2.58
N PRO A 282 -8.24 1.67 -3.49
CA PRO A 282 -9.32 2.44 -4.09
C PRO A 282 -10.35 1.52 -4.74
N GLN A 283 -11.64 1.86 -4.61
CA GLN A 283 -12.74 1.05 -5.18
C GLN A 283 -12.56 0.74 -6.68
N ALA A 284 -11.88 1.62 -7.42
CA ALA A 284 -11.57 1.43 -8.84
C ALA A 284 -10.59 0.26 -9.12
N LEU A 285 -9.89 -0.27 -8.11
CA LEU A 285 -8.96 -1.40 -8.24
C LEU A 285 -9.48 -2.66 -7.53
N ALA A 286 -10.62 -2.58 -6.85
CA ALA A 286 -11.19 -3.69 -6.07
C ALA A 286 -12.16 -4.57 -6.87
N ALA A 287 -12.33 -4.31 -8.18
CA ALA A 287 -13.26 -5.02 -9.08
C ALA A 287 -12.58 -6.09 -9.92
#